data_a3496306949141ed70595712b0f62f9e
#
_entry.id   a3496306949141ed70595712b0f62f9e
#
_cell.length_a   1.000
_cell.length_b   1.000
_cell.length_c   1.000
_cell.angle_alpha   90.00
_cell.angle_beta   90.00
_cell.angle_gamma   90.00
#
_symmetry.space_group_name_H-M   'P 1'
#
loop_
_entity.id
_entity.type
_entity.pdbx_description
1 polymer ?
#
loop_
_entity_poly.entity_id
_entity_poly.type
_entity_poly.pdbx_seq_one_letter_code
_entity_poly.pdbx_strand_id
1 'polypeptide(L)' 'MSVEDIGRIQNEFVAAAKRALAAGFEWLELHFAHGYLLSTFISPLANQRTDNYGGSLANRLRFPMEVFEAVRGAW' A
#
# COMPACT_ATOMS: atom_id res chain seq x y z
N MET A 1 7.22 11.45 -2.33
CA MET A 1 7.63 10.10 -1.87
C MET A 1 8.45 9.44 -2.97
N SER A 2 9.61 8.94 -2.63
CA SER A 2 10.48 8.25 -3.59
C SER A 2 10.09 6.78 -3.76
N VAL A 3 10.69 6.10 -4.75
CA VAL A 3 10.50 4.66 -4.94
C VAL A 3 11.07 3.89 -3.73
N GLU A 4 12.16 4.37 -3.13
CA GLU A 4 12.71 3.80 -1.90
C GLU A 4 11.73 3.92 -0.73
N ASP A 5 11.04 5.06 -0.60
CA ASP A 5 10.00 5.23 0.42
C ASP A 5 8.85 4.27 0.23
N ILE A 6 8.43 4.03 -1.02
CA ILE A 6 7.38 3.07 -1.34
C ILE A 6 7.78 1.67 -0.85
N GLY A 7 9.00 1.24 -1.15
CA GLY A 7 9.51 -0.05 -0.68
C GLY A 7 9.58 -0.15 0.84
N ARG A 8 10.04 0.91 1.50
CA ARG A 8 10.11 0.98 2.95
C ARG A 8 8.72 0.86 3.58
N ILE A 9 7.74 1.58 3.04
CA ILE A 9 6.36 1.55 3.57
C ILE A 9 5.72 0.18 3.34
N GLN A 10 5.96 -0.48 2.21
CA GLN A 10 5.50 -1.85 2.00
C GLN A 10 6.03 -2.77 3.12
N ASN A 11 7.31 -2.66 3.45
CA ASN A 11 7.91 -3.45 4.53
C ASN A 11 7.30 -3.13 5.91
N GLU A 12 6.96 -1.86 6.15
CA GLU A 12 6.30 -1.45 7.39
C GLU A 12 4.89 -2.04 7.50
N PHE A 13 4.13 -2.11 6.42
CA PHE A 13 2.83 -2.80 6.39
C PHE A 13 2.98 -4.28 6.72
N VAL A 14 3.95 -4.95 6.12
CA VAL A 14 4.21 -6.37 6.39
C VAL A 14 4.60 -6.58 7.85
N ALA A 15 5.49 -5.75 8.39
CA ALA A 15 5.91 -5.84 9.79
C ALA A 15 4.74 -5.63 10.75
N ALA A 16 3.86 -4.67 10.45
CA ALA A 16 2.65 -4.43 11.25
C ALA A 16 1.69 -5.62 11.20
N ALA A 17 1.50 -6.22 10.02
CA ALA A 17 0.67 -7.42 9.86
C ALA A 17 1.22 -8.60 10.68
N LYS A 18 2.53 -8.80 10.66
CA LYS A 18 3.17 -9.85 11.45
C LYS A 18 2.99 -9.63 12.95
N ARG A 19 3.10 -8.38 13.42
CA ARG A 19 2.84 -8.04 14.83
C ARG A 19 1.39 -8.32 15.21
N ALA A 20 0.45 -7.96 14.36
CA ALA A 20 -0.97 -8.21 14.60
C ALA A 20 -1.27 -9.71 14.67
N LEU A 21 -0.70 -10.50 13.77
CA LEU A 21 -0.84 -11.96 13.78
C LEU A 21 -0.28 -12.55 15.07
N ALA A 22 0.92 -12.12 15.49
CA ALA A 22 1.54 -12.59 16.73
C ALA A 22 0.73 -12.19 17.98
N ALA A 23 0.02 -11.06 17.93
CA ALA A 23 -0.85 -10.60 19.01
C ALA A 23 -2.20 -11.33 19.07
N GLY A 24 -2.50 -12.19 18.11
CA GLY A 24 -3.71 -13.01 18.11
C GLY A 24 -4.90 -12.44 17.33
N PHE A 25 -4.70 -11.39 16.55
CA PHE A 25 -5.77 -10.90 15.68
C PHE A 25 -6.08 -11.91 14.58
N GLU A 26 -7.37 -12.14 14.33
CA GLU A 26 -7.85 -13.10 13.34
C GLU A 26 -8.37 -12.42 12.07
N TRP A 27 -8.59 -11.11 12.11
CA TRP A 27 -9.12 -10.32 11.02
C TRP A 27 -8.23 -9.11 10.77
N LEU A 28 -7.92 -8.84 9.51
CA LEU A 28 -7.12 -7.69 9.10
C LEU A 28 -7.79 -6.98 7.93
N GLU A 29 -7.95 -5.68 8.06
CA GLU A 29 -8.42 -4.82 6.98
C GLU A 29 -7.33 -3.81 6.63
N LEU A 30 -6.98 -3.72 5.35
CA LEU A 30 -6.04 -2.72 4.84
C LEU A 30 -6.80 -1.46 4.46
N HIS A 31 -6.39 -0.33 5.01
CA HIS A 31 -7.04 0.94 4.75
C HIS A 31 -6.47 1.59 3.49
N PHE A 32 -7.24 1.50 2.39
CA PHE A 32 -6.88 2.03 1.07
C PHE A 32 -7.80 3.17 0.62
N ALA A 33 -8.45 3.85 1.54
CA ALA A 33 -9.55 4.76 1.23
C ALA A 33 -9.44 6.11 1.95
N HIS A 34 -10.44 6.96 1.77
CA HIS A 34 -10.71 8.20 2.53
C HIS A 34 -9.62 9.27 2.44
N GLY A 35 -8.87 9.32 1.32
CA GLY A 35 -7.84 10.33 1.10
C GLY A 35 -6.55 10.09 1.88
N TYR A 36 -6.39 8.94 2.53
CA TYR A 36 -5.15 8.56 3.19
C TYR A 36 -4.16 7.96 2.20
N LEU A 37 -2.98 7.53 2.66
CA LEU A 37 -1.81 7.29 1.82
C LEU A 37 -2.10 6.49 0.55
N LEU A 38 -2.64 5.28 0.66
CA LEU A 38 -2.84 4.42 -0.51
C LEU A 38 -3.95 4.93 -1.41
N SER A 39 -4.98 5.56 -0.83
CA SER A 39 -6.03 6.25 -1.59
C SER A 39 -5.45 7.38 -2.45
N THR A 40 -4.44 8.11 -1.98
CA THR A 40 -3.82 9.20 -2.75
C THR A 40 -3.07 8.71 -3.98
N PHE A 41 -2.60 7.46 -3.98
CA PHE A 41 -2.00 6.86 -5.17
C PHE A 41 -3.05 6.50 -6.22
N ILE A 42 -4.22 6.04 -5.79
CA ILE A 42 -5.31 5.63 -6.69
C ILE A 42 -5.93 6.85 -7.38
N SER A 43 -6.06 7.96 -6.68
CA SER A 43 -6.73 9.17 -7.18
C SER A 43 -5.95 9.84 -8.32
N PRO A 44 -6.56 10.06 -9.50
CA PRO A 44 -5.91 10.81 -10.57
C PRO A 44 -5.77 12.30 -10.26
N LEU A 45 -6.50 12.81 -9.25
CA LEU A 45 -6.38 14.20 -8.81
C LEU A 45 -5.21 14.38 -7.85
N ALA A 46 -5.02 13.44 -6.92
CA ALA A 46 -3.93 13.50 -5.93
C ALA A 46 -2.61 12.98 -6.48
N ASN A 47 -2.65 11.96 -7.36
CA ASN A 47 -1.46 11.34 -7.90
C ASN A 47 -1.01 12.04 -9.18
N GLN A 48 0.06 12.84 -9.07
CA GLN A 48 0.67 13.57 -10.18
C GLN A 48 2.00 12.95 -10.63
N ARG A 49 2.27 11.70 -10.23
CA ARG A 49 3.54 11.03 -10.53
C ARG A 49 3.67 10.70 -12.01
N THR A 50 4.92 10.74 -12.49
CA THR A 50 5.27 10.42 -13.88
C THR A 50 6.08 9.12 -14.00
N ASP A 51 6.27 8.41 -12.89
CA ASP A 51 6.93 7.11 -12.84
C ASP A 51 5.92 5.94 -12.94
N ASN A 52 6.37 4.73 -12.65
CA ASN A 52 5.54 3.52 -12.73
C ASN A 52 4.40 3.46 -11.71
N TYR A 53 4.34 4.42 -10.78
CA TYR A 53 3.31 4.50 -9.74
C TYR A 53 2.28 5.58 -10.01
N GLY A 54 2.29 6.17 -11.19
CA GLY A 54 1.35 7.24 -11.57
C GLY A 54 0.98 7.20 -13.06
N GLY A 55 -0.01 8.00 -13.43
CA GLY A 55 -0.51 8.11 -14.79
C GLY A 55 -1.69 7.18 -15.05
N SER A 56 -1.47 6.02 -15.65
CA SER A 56 -2.53 5.05 -15.94
C SER A 56 -3.17 4.49 -14.66
N LEU A 57 -4.38 3.95 -14.78
CA LEU A 57 -5.04 3.27 -13.66
C LEU A 57 -4.17 2.11 -13.13
N ALA A 58 -3.58 1.32 -14.03
CA ALA A 58 -2.69 0.24 -13.63
C ALA A 58 -1.52 0.75 -12.78
N ASN A 59 -0.90 1.85 -13.17
CA ASN A 59 0.19 2.44 -12.40
C ASN A 59 -0.28 3.02 -11.06
N ARG A 60 -1.44 3.66 -11.03
CA ARG A 60 -2.00 4.22 -9.79
C ARG A 60 -2.37 3.13 -8.79
N LEU A 61 -2.78 1.97 -9.26
CA LEU A 61 -3.11 0.82 -8.41
C LEU A 61 -1.87 0.01 -8.00
N ARG A 62 -0.72 0.24 -8.60
CA ARG A 62 0.47 -0.59 -8.39
C ARG A 62 0.89 -0.67 -6.93
N PHE A 63 1.07 0.46 -6.27
CA PHE A 63 1.48 0.49 -4.86
C PHE A 63 0.43 -0.17 -3.94
N PRO A 64 -0.87 0.18 -4.02
CA PRO A 64 -1.88 -0.53 -3.24
C PRO A 64 -1.89 -2.04 -3.46
N MET A 65 -1.75 -2.50 -4.68
CA MET A 65 -1.74 -3.94 -4.98
C MET A 65 -0.47 -4.63 -4.47
N GLU A 66 0.68 -3.97 -4.57
CA GLU A 66 1.93 -4.50 -4.00
C GLU A 66 1.83 -4.64 -2.47
N VAL A 67 1.24 -3.65 -1.79
CA VAL A 67 0.99 -3.75 -0.33
C VAL A 67 0.05 -4.91 -0.03
N PHE A 68 -1.05 -5.02 -0.77
CA PHE A 68 -2.01 -6.11 -0.56
C PHE A 68 -1.33 -7.47 -0.72
N GLU A 69 -0.59 -7.69 -1.79
CA GLU A 69 0.07 -8.96 -2.07
C GLU A 69 1.14 -9.29 -1.01
N ALA A 70 1.94 -8.29 -0.62
CA ALA A 70 2.97 -8.47 0.40
C ALA A 70 2.37 -8.82 1.77
N VAL A 71 1.32 -8.13 2.17
CA VAL A 71 0.62 -8.39 3.44
C VAL A 71 -0.09 -9.75 3.38
N ARG A 72 -0.74 -10.08 2.27
CA ARG A 72 -1.40 -11.36 2.11
C ARG A 72 -0.42 -12.53 2.21
N GLY A 73 0.80 -12.35 1.73
CA GLY A 73 1.86 -13.36 1.84
C GLY A 73 2.33 -13.58 3.29
N ALA A 74 2.20 -12.57 4.14
CA ALA A 74 2.61 -12.63 5.56
C ALA A 74 1.45 -13.01 6.51
N TRP A 75 0.23 -12.80 6.08
CA TRP A 75 -1.01 -13.06 6.85
C TRP A 75 -1.67 -14.35 6.34
#